data_f916d73d404c3df81bc1110519b62da7
#
_entry.id   f916d73d404c3df81bc1110519b62da7
#
_cell.length_a   1.000
_cell.length_b   1.000
_cell.length_c   1.000
_cell.angle_alpha   90.00
_cell.angle_beta   90.00
_cell.angle_gamma   90.00
#
_symmetry.space_group_name_H-M   'P 1'
#
loop_
_entity.id
_entity.type
_entity.pdbx_description
1 polymer ?
#
loop_
_entity_poly.entity_id
_entity_poly.type
_entity_poly.pdbx_seq_one_letter_code
_entity_poly.pdbx_strand_id
1 'polypeptide(L)'
;MRTAIPEKLLKIVEEIHERGNVNLTKLTVLKKWFEHPGRLSAFAIWVARRAVARKGKTSGAAAELFREARTLLTGADEVHPEIDRQAAEVLHDRLRDFQNEYREDRWGRIRIVHHWNLVLVEYGLAICLWHSDSPTRGYKLAADYCQNYDPRYGNGLNGPSQTKIGEIVRFMFTLEALEDTGNEQRTSQQGRFQAHKICI
;
A
#
# COMPACT_ATOMS: atom_id res chain seq x y z
N MET A 1 -12.81 8.17 19.04
CA MET A 1 -13.94 7.44 18.37
C MET A 1 -13.33 6.28 17.63
N ARG A 2 -13.56 5.05 18.06
CA ARG A 2 -13.12 3.85 17.33
C ARG A 2 -13.83 3.83 15.98
N THR A 3 -13.13 4.08 14.90
CA THR A 3 -13.63 3.72 13.57
C THR A 3 -13.38 2.22 13.41
N ALA A 4 -14.28 1.43 13.99
CA ALA A 4 -14.23 -0.02 13.83
C ALA A 4 -14.07 -0.37 12.34
N ILE A 5 -13.27 -1.37 12.07
CA ILE A 5 -13.20 -1.96 10.72
C ILE A 5 -14.63 -2.16 10.25
N PRO A 6 -15.01 -1.60 9.10
CA PRO A 6 -16.38 -1.68 8.64
C PRO A 6 -16.85 -3.14 8.67
N GLU A 7 -17.98 -3.42 9.31
CA GLU A 7 -18.57 -4.76 9.38
C GLU A 7 -18.61 -5.47 8.01
N LYS A 8 -18.78 -4.67 6.94
CA LYS A 8 -18.69 -5.15 5.56
C LYS A 8 -17.32 -5.72 5.18
N LEU A 9 -16.23 -5.22 5.77
CA LEU A 9 -14.88 -5.79 5.57
C LEU A 9 -14.71 -7.11 6.32
N LEU A 10 -15.24 -7.21 7.53
CA LEU A 10 -15.25 -8.48 8.27
C LEU A 10 -16.01 -9.54 7.49
N LYS A 11 -17.18 -9.21 6.92
CA LYS A 11 -17.93 -10.12 6.05
C LYS A 11 -17.15 -10.54 4.80
N ILE A 12 -16.36 -9.64 4.20
CA ILE A 12 -15.49 -9.99 3.08
C ILE A 12 -14.42 -11.00 3.50
N VAL A 13 -13.85 -10.87 4.69
CA VAL A 13 -12.89 -11.84 5.22
C VAL A 13 -13.55 -13.21 5.44
N GLU A 14 -14.74 -13.21 6.02
CA GLU A 14 -15.54 -14.43 6.23
C GLU A 14 -15.88 -15.10 4.89
N GLU A 15 -16.33 -14.33 3.89
CA GLU A 15 -16.59 -14.85 2.55
C GLU A 15 -15.34 -15.41 1.85
N ILE A 16 -14.14 -14.82 2.11
CA ILE A 16 -12.87 -15.36 1.62
C ILE A 16 -12.57 -16.71 2.26
N HIS A 17 -12.80 -16.83 3.57
CA HIS A 17 -12.57 -18.08 4.28
C HIS A 17 -13.56 -19.17 3.86
N GLU A 18 -14.82 -18.83 3.68
CA GLU A 18 -15.87 -19.81 3.39
C GLU A 18 -15.97 -20.20 1.90
N ARG A 19 -15.79 -19.25 0.99
CA ARG A 19 -16.11 -19.42 -0.43
C ARG A 19 -14.94 -19.24 -1.39
N GLY A 20 -13.80 -18.78 -0.92
CA GLY A 20 -12.57 -18.64 -1.71
C GLY A 20 -12.63 -17.63 -2.86
N ASN A 21 -13.73 -16.86 -3.01
CA ASN A 21 -13.93 -16.03 -4.19
C ASN A 21 -14.54 -14.65 -3.84
N VAL A 22 -13.71 -13.60 -3.83
CA VAL A 22 -14.16 -12.21 -3.63
C VAL A 22 -14.00 -11.41 -4.91
N ASN A 23 -15.08 -10.76 -5.33
CA ASN A 23 -15.05 -9.83 -6.44
C ASN A 23 -14.35 -8.52 -6.04
N LEU A 24 -13.51 -7.96 -6.93
CA LEU A 24 -12.84 -6.67 -6.73
C LEU A 24 -13.79 -5.52 -6.38
N THR A 25 -15.04 -5.55 -6.87
CA THR A 25 -16.05 -4.55 -6.53
C THR A 25 -16.36 -4.49 -5.03
N LYS A 26 -16.17 -5.58 -4.29
CA LYS A 26 -16.35 -5.60 -2.83
C LYS A 26 -15.27 -4.81 -2.10
N LEU A 27 -14.12 -4.59 -2.70
CA LEU A 27 -13.06 -3.75 -2.13
C LEU A 27 -13.41 -2.25 -2.11
N THR A 28 -14.53 -1.83 -2.69
CA THR A 28 -14.99 -0.42 -2.63
C THR A 28 -15.16 0.09 -1.21
N VAL A 29 -15.39 -0.80 -0.24
CA VAL A 29 -15.45 -0.45 1.20
C VAL A 29 -14.15 0.14 1.71
N LEU A 30 -13.00 -0.15 1.06
CA LEU A 30 -11.72 0.45 1.37
C LEU A 30 -11.71 1.96 1.19
N LYS A 31 -12.53 2.50 0.27
CA LYS A 31 -12.63 3.96 0.07
C LYS A 31 -12.98 4.66 1.37
N LYS A 32 -13.98 4.16 2.11
CA LYS A 32 -14.39 4.72 3.39
C LYS A 32 -13.30 4.58 4.46
N TRP A 33 -12.54 3.49 4.44
CA TRP A 33 -11.44 3.29 5.38
C TRP A 33 -10.28 4.26 5.12
N PHE A 34 -10.02 4.59 3.84
CA PHE A 34 -9.00 5.56 3.42
C PHE A 34 -9.39 7.03 3.66
N GLU A 35 -10.63 7.34 4.00
CA GLU A 35 -11.04 8.70 4.41
C GLU A 35 -10.41 9.12 5.74
N HIS A 36 -9.90 8.17 6.53
CA HIS A 36 -9.19 8.48 7.76
C HIS A 36 -7.77 9.00 7.47
N PRO A 37 -7.38 10.16 8.07
CA PRO A 37 -6.08 10.77 7.81
C PRO A 37 -4.90 9.82 8.04
N GLY A 38 -3.95 9.80 7.11
CA GLY A 38 -2.72 9.01 7.20
C GLY A 38 -2.85 7.55 6.74
N ARG A 39 -4.04 6.93 6.81
CA ARG A 39 -4.22 5.52 6.46
C ARG A 39 -3.88 5.21 5.00
N LEU A 40 -4.21 6.14 4.10
CA LEU A 40 -3.92 5.98 2.69
C LEU A 40 -2.41 5.98 2.42
N SER A 41 -1.66 6.90 3.03
CA SER A 41 -0.19 6.93 2.92
C SER A 41 0.46 5.71 3.55
N ALA A 42 0.00 5.27 4.74
CA ALA A 42 0.47 4.06 5.39
C ALA A 42 0.24 2.82 4.50
N PHE A 43 -0.94 2.71 3.89
CA PHE A 43 -1.26 1.63 2.96
C PHE A 43 -0.38 1.68 1.70
N ALA A 44 -0.16 2.86 1.14
CA ALA A 44 0.66 3.04 -0.06
C ALA A 44 2.11 2.60 0.17
N ILE A 45 2.70 3.00 1.30
CA ILE A 45 4.04 2.56 1.71
C ILE A 45 4.08 1.05 1.97
N TRP A 46 3.07 0.50 2.63
CA TRP A 46 2.98 -0.94 2.87
C TRP A 46 2.93 -1.73 1.56
N VAL A 47 2.12 -1.32 0.57
CA VAL A 47 2.08 -1.96 -0.76
C VAL A 47 3.43 -1.86 -1.45
N ALA A 48 4.07 -0.69 -1.46
CA ALA A 48 5.37 -0.49 -2.07
C ALA A 48 6.45 -1.40 -1.45
N ARG A 49 6.48 -1.52 -0.12
CA ARG A 49 7.38 -2.45 0.60
C ARG A 49 7.15 -3.90 0.20
N ARG A 50 5.89 -4.32 0.11
CA ARG A 50 5.53 -5.68 -0.32
C ARG A 50 5.94 -5.94 -1.76
N ALA A 51 5.78 -4.97 -2.64
CA ALA A 51 6.22 -5.05 -4.03
C ALA A 51 7.73 -5.21 -4.13
N VAL A 52 8.51 -4.44 -3.37
CA VAL A 52 9.98 -4.55 -3.31
C VAL A 52 10.41 -5.91 -2.72
N ALA A 53 9.74 -6.40 -1.69
CA ALA A 53 10.06 -7.69 -1.07
C ALA A 53 9.81 -8.88 -2.01
N ARG A 54 8.83 -8.77 -2.91
CA ARG A 54 8.43 -9.81 -3.88
C ARG A 54 9.17 -9.73 -5.21
N LYS A 55 10.22 -8.92 -5.30
CA LYS A 55 11.00 -8.84 -6.53
C LYS A 55 11.46 -10.23 -6.98
N GLY A 56 11.21 -10.57 -8.22
CA GLY A 56 11.80 -11.73 -8.87
C GLY A 56 13.29 -11.53 -9.17
N LYS A 57 13.90 -12.44 -9.92
CA LYS A 57 15.25 -12.23 -10.46
C LYS A 57 15.20 -11.03 -11.41
N THR A 58 15.83 -9.93 -11.01
CA THR A 58 15.93 -8.69 -11.79
C THR A 58 17.40 -8.34 -12.00
N SER A 59 17.72 -7.76 -13.15
CA SER A 59 19.08 -7.32 -13.51
C SER A 59 19.01 -5.91 -14.12
N GLY A 60 20.17 -5.27 -14.25
CA GLY A 60 20.29 -3.94 -14.87
C GLY A 60 19.52 -2.86 -14.12
N ALA A 61 18.96 -1.90 -14.85
CA ALA A 61 18.26 -0.74 -14.32
C ALA A 61 17.12 -1.09 -13.36
N ALA A 62 16.35 -2.15 -13.63
CA ALA A 62 15.29 -2.61 -12.75
C ALA A 62 15.81 -3.02 -11.36
N ALA A 63 16.98 -3.69 -11.30
CA ALA A 63 17.57 -4.10 -10.02
C ALA A 63 18.05 -2.89 -9.20
N GLU A 64 18.53 -1.84 -9.87
CA GLU A 64 18.90 -0.58 -9.23
C GLU A 64 17.70 0.13 -8.63
N LEU A 65 16.63 0.29 -9.41
CA LEU A 65 15.38 0.89 -8.94
C LEU A 65 14.79 0.15 -7.73
N PHE A 66 14.82 -1.18 -7.73
CA PHE A 66 14.41 -1.97 -6.56
C PHE A 66 15.29 -1.73 -5.33
N ARG A 67 16.59 -1.55 -5.52
CA ARG A 67 17.53 -1.26 -4.42
C ARG A 67 17.26 0.11 -3.82
N GLU A 68 17.10 1.13 -4.66
CA GLU A 68 16.76 2.49 -4.24
C GLU A 68 15.42 2.55 -3.51
N ALA A 69 14.39 1.91 -4.08
CA ALA A 69 13.07 1.82 -3.44
C ALA A 69 13.17 1.14 -2.07
N ARG A 70 13.98 0.09 -1.94
CA ARG A 70 14.19 -0.58 -0.66
C ARG A 70 14.82 0.37 0.35
N THR A 71 15.88 1.08 -0.02
CA THR A 71 16.56 2.02 0.87
C THR A 71 15.62 3.12 1.35
N LEU A 72 14.87 3.73 0.43
CA LEU A 72 13.90 4.78 0.75
C LEU A 72 12.81 4.29 1.71
N LEU A 73 12.27 3.10 1.45
CA LEU A 73 11.12 2.58 2.20
C LEU A 73 11.49 1.92 3.54
N THR A 74 12.75 1.53 3.75
CA THR A 74 13.16 0.81 4.99
C THR A 74 13.04 1.70 6.22
N GLY A 75 13.30 3.01 6.08
CA GLY A 75 13.27 3.97 7.20
C GLY A 75 11.88 4.51 7.57
N ALA A 76 10.84 4.24 6.75
CA ALA A 76 9.52 4.78 7.00
C ALA A 76 8.82 4.03 8.16
N ASP A 77 8.11 4.76 9.02
CA ASP A 77 7.24 4.20 10.05
C ASP A 77 6.02 3.50 9.43
N GLU A 78 5.41 2.55 10.16
CA GLU A 78 4.21 1.85 9.65
C GLU A 78 2.93 2.64 9.85
N VAL A 79 2.86 3.46 10.90
CA VAL A 79 1.66 4.25 11.28
C VAL A 79 1.71 5.65 10.70
N HIS A 80 2.90 6.26 10.76
CA HIS A 80 3.15 7.63 10.28
C HIS A 80 4.33 7.60 9.29
N PRO A 81 4.12 7.10 8.07
CA PRO A 81 5.21 6.93 7.12
C PRO A 81 5.73 8.28 6.64
N GLU A 82 6.76 8.76 7.32
CA GLU A 82 7.56 9.87 6.80
C GLU A 82 8.62 9.29 5.87
N ILE A 83 8.59 9.72 4.62
CA ILE A 83 9.62 9.41 3.62
C ILE A 83 10.32 10.69 3.21
N ASP A 84 11.60 10.58 2.89
CA ASP A 84 12.31 11.69 2.26
C ASP A 84 11.60 12.07 0.96
N ARG A 85 10.95 13.24 0.97
CA ARG A 85 10.12 13.71 -0.13
C ARG A 85 10.95 13.90 -1.40
N GLN A 86 12.13 14.49 -1.28
CA GLN A 86 12.99 14.76 -2.43
C GLN A 86 13.49 13.45 -3.06
N ALA A 87 13.95 12.50 -2.24
CA ALA A 87 14.36 11.19 -2.72
C ALA A 87 13.18 10.41 -3.34
N ALA A 88 11.97 10.54 -2.78
CA ALA A 88 10.78 9.91 -3.32
C ALA A 88 10.37 10.49 -4.68
N GLU A 89 10.44 11.81 -4.87
CA GLU A 89 10.15 12.47 -6.14
C GLU A 89 11.14 12.02 -7.22
N VAL A 90 12.43 12.01 -6.92
CA VAL A 90 13.49 11.55 -7.86
C VAL A 90 13.27 10.08 -8.25
N LEU A 91 12.99 9.23 -7.27
CA LEU A 91 12.75 7.81 -7.53
C LEU A 91 11.47 7.60 -8.34
N HIS A 92 10.39 8.32 -8.03
CA HIS A 92 9.12 8.27 -8.77
C HIS A 92 9.34 8.60 -10.26
N ASP A 93 10.06 9.69 -10.56
CA ASP A 93 10.31 10.12 -11.95
C ASP A 93 11.14 9.06 -12.70
N ARG A 94 12.17 8.51 -12.06
CA ARG A 94 12.97 7.42 -12.65
C ARG A 94 12.16 6.15 -12.90
N LEU A 95 11.24 5.81 -12.00
CA LEU A 95 10.34 4.67 -12.18
C LEU A 95 9.39 4.89 -13.35
N ARG A 96 8.85 6.11 -13.48
CA ARG A 96 7.97 6.49 -14.58
C ARG A 96 8.69 6.46 -15.93
N ASP A 97 9.89 7.00 -16.00
CA ASP A 97 10.69 7.01 -17.23
C ASP A 97 11.06 5.60 -17.65
N PHE A 98 11.51 4.77 -16.70
CA PHE A 98 11.78 3.35 -16.94
C PHE A 98 10.57 2.59 -17.50
N GLN A 99 9.36 2.86 -16.99
CA GLN A 99 8.14 2.24 -17.50
C GLN A 99 7.79 2.74 -18.90
N ASN A 100 8.05 4.02 -19.23
CA ASN A 100 7.78 4.59 -20.53
C ASN A 100 8.71 4.01 -21.61
N GLU A 101 10.00 3.83 -21.31
CA GLU A 101 10.95 3.19 -22.22
C GLU A 101 10.52 1.77 -22.62
N TYR A 102 9.94 1.01 -21.68
CA TYR A 102 9.46 -0.35 -21.97
C TYR A 102 8.15 -0.43 -22.75
N ARG A 103 7.34 0.63 -22.76
CA ARG A 103 6.09 0.69 -23.55
C ARG A 103 6.33 0.86 -25.04
N GLU A 104 7.49 1.35 -25.43
CA GLU A 104 7.84 1.65 -26.83
C GLU A 104 8.47 0.46 -27.58
N ASP A 105 8.66 -0.71 -26.92
CA ASP A 105 9.24 -1.86 -27.57
C ASP A 105 8.32 -2.37 -28.70
N ARG A 106 8.88 -2.48 -29.91
CA ARG A 106 8.23 -2.66 -31.23
C ARG A 106 7.26 -3.83 -31.37
N TRP A 107 7.13 -4.69 -30.37
CA TRP A 107 6.36 -5.93 -30.49
C TRP A 107 5.08 -5.96 -29.67
N GLY A 108 4.69 -4.89 -28.97
CA GLY A 108 3.46 -4.85 -28.19
C GLY A 108 3.35 -5.91 -27.08
N ARG A 109 4.36 -6.77 -26.97
CA ARG A 109 4.47 -7.78 -25.92
C ARG A 109 5.12 -7.13 -24.72
N ILE A 110 4.32 -6.39 -24.00
CA ILE A 110 4.72 -5.79 -22.75
C ILE A 110 5.22 -6.92 -21.86
N ARG A 111 6.52 -6.98 -21.61
CA ARG A 111 7.09 -7.79 -20.52
C ARG A 111 6.78 -7.14 -19.17
N ILE A 112 5.51 -6.75 -18.97
CA ILE A 112 4.96 -6.06 -17.80
C ILE A 112 5.25 -6.82 -16.52
N VAL A 113 5.39 -8.12 -16.59
CA VAL A 113 5.45 -9.00 -15.43
C VAL A 113 6.64 -8.79 -14.54
N HIS A 114 7.81 -8.58 -15.13
CA HIS A 114 9.01 -8.39 -14.33
C HIS A 114 9.04 -7.02 -13.65
N HIS A 115 8.20 -6.09 -14.11
CA HIS A 115 8.19 -4.71 -13.62
C HIS A 115 6.89 -4.30 -12.93
N TRP A 116 5.88 -5.19 -12.86
CA TRP A 116 4.62 -4.89 -12.17
C TRP A 116 4.83 -4.41 -10.74
N ASN A 117 5.79 -5.00 -10.03
CA ASN A 117 6.15 -4.56 -8.70
C ASN A 117 6.73 -3.14 -8.68
N LEU A 118 7.46 -2.69 -9.72
CA LEU A 118 7.92 -1.31 -9.85
C LEU A 118 6.75 -0.35 -10.12
N VAL A 119 5.72 -0.78 -10.88
CA VAL A 119 4.48 -0.02 -11.07
C VAL A 119 3.77 0.21 -9.73
N LEU A 120 3.70 -0.82 -8.89
CA LEU A 120 3.12 -0.68 -7.55
C LEU A 120 3.92 0.25 -6.64
N VAL A 121 5.26 0.24 -6.75
CA VAL A 121 6.13 1.17 -6.02
C VAL A 121 5.89 2.60 -6.50
N GLU A 122 5.94 2.84 -7.82
CA GLU A 122 5.71 4.16 -8.41
C GLU A 122 4.35 4.72 -7.98
N TYR A 123 3.28 3.90 -8.10
CA TYR A 123 1.95 4.34 -7.72
C TYR A 123 1.81 4.60 -6.22
N GLY A 124 2.46 3.78 -5.37
CA GLY A 124 2.52 4.02 -3.93
C GLY A 124 3.21 5.34 -3.57
N LEU A 125 4.33 5.65 -4.22
CA LEU A 125 5.03 6.92 -4.04
C LEU A 125 4.18 8.11 -4.51
N ALA A 126 3.52 8.00 -5.68
CA ALA A 126 2.63 9.04 -6.19
C ALA A 126 1.49 9.37 -5.21
N ILE A 127 0.92 8.36 -4.53
CA ILE A 127 -0.08 8.57 -3.50
C ILE A 127 0.51 9.36 -2.33
N CYS A 128 1.67 8.99 -1.82
CA CYS A 128 2.30 9.67 -0.69
C CYS A 128 2.67 11.12 -1.02
N LEU A 129 3.12 11.37 -2.24
CA LEU A 129 3.60 12.69 -2.67
C LEU A 129 2.46 13.68 -2.98
N TRP A 130 1.39 13.20 -3.65
CA TRP A 130 0.41 14.11 -4.27
C TRP A 130 -1.05 13.71 -4.07
N HIS A 131 -1.35 12.53 -3.53
CA HIS A 131 -2.72 11.99 -3.50
C HIS A 131 -3.09 11.36 -2.16
N SER A 132 -2.48 11.79 -1.07
CA SER A 132 -2.70 11.23 0.27
C SER A 132 -4.13 11.41 0.80
N ASP A 133 -4.92 12.26 0.17
CA ASP A 133 -6.32 12.57 0.47
C ASP A 133 -7.32 11.96 -0.54
N SER A 134 -6.85 11.08 -1.45
CA SER A 134 -7.69 10.51 -2.51
C SER A 134 -8.06 9.04 -2.28
N PRO A 135 -9.18 8.72 -1.56
CA PRO A 135 -9.59 7.34 -1.28
C PRO A 135 -9.76 6.47 -2.55
N THR A 136 -10.12 7.09 -3.67
CA THR A 136 -10.25 6.40 -4.96
C THR A 136 -8.90 5.88 -5.47
N ARG A 137 -7.80 6.61 -5.23
CA ARG A 137 -6.45 6.16 -5.56
C ARG A 137 -6.03 4.98 -4.70
N GLY A 138 -6.37 5.01 -3.41
CA GLY A 138 -6.13 3.88 -2.50
C GLY A 138 -6.86 2.61 -2.94
N TYR A 139 -8.14 2.74 -3.30
CA TYR A 139 -8.91 1.62 -3.85
C TYR A 139 -8.27 1.06 -5.13
N LYS A 140 -7.84 1.93 -6.06
CA LYS A 140 -7.17 1.49 -7.28
C LYS A 140 -5.86 0.75 -6.97
N LEU A 141 -5.03 1.30 -6.09
CA LEU A 141 -3.79 0.62 -5.66
C LEU A 141 -4.09 -0.74 -5.02
N ALA A 142 -5.13 -0.85 -4.21
CA ALA A 142 -5.54 -2.14 -3.62
C ALA A 142 -5.97 -3.15 -4.69
N ALA A 143 -6.76 -2.70 -5.68
CA ALA A 143 -7.18 -3.53 -6.80
C ALA A 143 -5.97 -4.01 -7.62
N ASP A 144 -5.06 -3.10 -7.95
CA ASP A 144 -3.84 -3.40 -8.69
C ASP A 144 -2.91 -4.35 -7.92
N TYR A 145 -2.78 -4.16 -6.60
CA TYR A 145 -2.03 -5.07 -5.74
C TYR A 145 -2.62 -6.48 -5.71
N CYS A 146 -3.94 -6.61 -5.71
CA CYS A 146 -4.64 -7.90 -5.67
C CYS A 146 -4.60 -8.63 -7.01
N GLN A 147 -4.28 -7.97 -8.13
CA GLN A 147 -4.22 -8.65 -9.41
C GLN A 147 -3.14 -9.74 -9.41
N ASN A 148 -3.53 -10.94 -9.83
CA ASN A 148 -2.61 -12.01 -10.17
C ASN A 148 -2.18 -11.82 -11.62
N TYR A 149 -0.98 -11.30 -11.79
CA TYR A 149 -0.40 -11.17 -13.10
C TYR A 149 0.33 -12.46 -13.45
N ASP A 150 -0.19 -13.24 -14.40
CA ASP A 150 0.52 -14.38 -14.97
C ASP A 150 1.22 -13.96 -16.28
N PRO A 151 2.57 -13.99 -16.29
CA PRO A 151 3.35 -13.59 -17.45
C PRO A 151 3.04 -14.40 -18.73
N ARG A 152 2.54 -15.60 -18.58
CA ARG A 152 2.29 -16.48 -19.71
C ARG A 152 1.03 -16.13 -20.50
N TYR A 153 0.08 -15.44 -19.89
CA TYR A 153 -1.23 -15.16 -20.47
C TYR A 153 -1.49 -13.68 -20.76
N GLY A 154 -0.57 -12.78 -20.41
CA GLY A 154 -0.63 -11.36 -20.78
C GLY A 154 -1.74 -10.52 -20.12
N ASN A 155 -2.75 -11.18 -19.56
CA ASN A 155 -3.88 -10.54 -18.89
C ASN A 155 -4.18 -11.28 -17.60
N GLY A 156 -4.47 -10.55 -16.53
CA GLY A 156 -4.82 -11.13 -15.22
C GLY A 156 -6.12 -11.94 -15.23
N LEU A 157 -6.16 -13.02 -15.99
CA LEU A 157 -7.34 -13.88 -16.20
C LEU A 157 -7.76 -14.68 -14.96
N ASN A 158 -6.93 -14.72 -13.92
CA ASN A 158 -7.18 -15.56 -12.74
C ASN A 158 -7.92 -14.85 -11.60
N GLY A 159 -8.51 -13.68 -11.85
CA GLY A 159 -9.18 -12.92 -10.81
C GLY A 159 -8.26 -12.41 -9.69
N PRO A 160 -8.79 -11.72 -8.68
CA PRO A 160 -8.01 -11.18 -7.58
C PRO A 160 -7.45 -12.30 -6.69
N SER A 161 -6.19 -12.16 -6.27
CA SER A 161 -5.56 -13.09 -5.33
C SER A 161 -6.21 -13.00 -3.95
N GLN A 162 -6.85 -14.06 -3.52
CA GLN A 162 -7.47 -14.16 -2.19
C GLN A 162 -6.43 -13.98 -1.08
N THR A 163 -5.23 -14.52 -1.28
CA THR A 163 -4.10 -14.32 -0.36
C THR A 163 -3.74 -12.84 -0.19
N LYS A 164 -3.67 -12.09 -1.28
CA LYS A 164 -3.35 -10.65 -1.23
C LYS A 164 -4.47 -9.83 -0.60
N ILE A 165 -5.72 -10.20 -0.82
CA ILE A 165 -6.86 -9.59 -0.13
C ILE A 165 -6.75 -9.83 1.39
N GLY A 166 -6.45 -11.06 1.81
CA GLY A 166 -6.23 -11.39 3.21
C GLY A 166 -5.03 -10.63 3.83
N GLU A 167 -4.00 -10.33 3.05
CA GLU A 167 -2.89 -9.49 3.50
C GLU A 167 -3.31 -8.03 3.72
N ILE A 168 -4.12 -7.46 2.82
CA ILE A 168 -4.68 -6.09 2.99
C ILE A 168 -5.50 -6.03 4.27
N VAL A 169 -6.37 -6.98 4.49
CA VAL A 169 -7.21 -7.01 5.68
C VAL A 169 -6.37 -7.10 6.96
N ARG A 170 -5.37 -7.99 6.99
CA ARG A 170 -4.45 -8.07 8.14
C ARG A 170 -3.71 -6.78 8.40
N PHE A 171 -3.23 -6.11 7.33
CA PHE A 171 -2.61 -4.79 7.45
C PHE A 171 -3.55 -3.77 8.11
N MET A 172 -4.82 -3.72 7.68
CA MET A 172 -5.80 -2.79 8.22
C MET A 172 -6.02 -3.03 9.74
N PHE A 173 -6.18 -4.28 10.16
CA PHE A 173 -6.29 -4.63 11.57
C PHE A 173 -5.06 -4.23 12.38
N THR A 174 -3.87 -4.49 11.84
CA THR A 174 -2.61 -4.14 12.49
C THR A 174 -2.48 -2.63 12.66
N LEU A 175 -2.80 -1.86 11.62
CA LEU A 175 -2.71 -0.40 11.66
C LEU A 175 -3.68 0.19 12.70
N GLU A 176 -4.94 -0.26 12.74
CA GLU A 176 -5.91 0.20 13.74
C GLU A 176 -5.48 -0.13 15.17
N ALA A 177 -4.92 -1.31 15.40
CA ALA A 177 -4.39 -1.68 16.71
C ALA A 177 -3.22 -0.77 17.15
N LEU A 178 -2.35 -0.39 16.21
CA LEU A 178 -1.24 0.53 16.47
C LEU A 178 -1.73 1.97 16.71
N GLU A 179 -2.74 2.43 15.97
CA GLU A 179 -3.38 3.74 16.20
C GLU A 179 -4.01 3.81 17.60
N ASP A 180 -4.68 2.75 18.05
CA ASP A 180 -5.31 2.68 19.37
C ASP A 180 -4.28 2.75 20.51
N THR A 181 -3.18 1.98 20.41
CA THR A 181 -2.11 2.00 21.43
C THR A 181 -1.38 3.34 21.50
N GLY A 182 -1.15 3.98 20.36
CA GLY A 182 -0.55 5.31 20.29
C GLY A 182 -1.43 6.39 20.96
N ASN A 183 -2.74 6.30 20.83
CA ASN A 183 -3.69 7.20 21.47
C ASN A 183 -3.76 7.02 22.99
N GLU A 184 -3.72 5.80 23.49
CA GLU A 184 -3.69 5.51 24.93
C GLU A 184 -2.43 6.06 25.60
N GLN A 185 -1.27 5.95 24.95
CA GLN A 185 -0.02 6.51 25.45
C GLN A 185 -0.04 8.05 25.50
N ARG A 186 -0.59 8.71 24.48
CA ARG A 186 -0.73 10.18 24.47
C ARG A 186 -1.67 10.68 25.54
N THR A 187 -2.80 9.99 25.76
CA THR A 187 -3.78 10.34 26.80
C THR A 187 -3.18 10.18 28.20
N SER A 188 -2.41 9.12 28.44
CA SER A 188 -1.75 8.89 29.72
C SER A 188 -0.64 9.90 30.02
N GLN A 189 0.09 10.37 29.02
CA GLN A 189 1.07 11.43 29.16
C GLN A 189 0.43 12.79 29.43
N GLN A 190 -0.65 13.15 28.74
CA GLN A 190 -1.39 14.39 29.01
C GLN A 190 -2.01 14.42 30.41
N GLY A 191 -2.53 13.29 30.89
CA GLY A 191 -3.03 13.17 32.26
C GLY A 191 -1.94 13.38 33.32
N ARG A 192 -0.72 12.92 33.09
CA ARG A 192 0.43 13.16 33.97
C ARG A 192 0.88 14.63 34.01
N PHE A 193 0.85 15.33 32.87
CA PHE A 193 1.19 16.75 32.79
C PHE A 193 0.15 17.66 33.47
N GLN A 194 -1.13 17.30 33.46
CA GLN A 194 -2.17 18.01 34.16
C GLN A 194 -2.12 17.79 35.67
N ALA A 195 -1.81 16.59 36.14
CA ALA A 195 -1.68 16.31 37.58
C ALA A 195 -0.51 17.07 38.22
N HIS A 196 0.55 17.42 37.51
CA HIS A 196 1.66 18.23 38.03
C HIS A 196 1.38 19.73 38.08
N LYS A 197 0.32 20.22 37.41
CA LYS A 197 -0.07 21.65 37.48
C LYS A 197 -1.02 21.99 38.63
N ILE A 198 -1.52 21.01 39.36
CA ILE A 198 -2.47 21.21 40.47
C ILE A 198 -1.78 21.22 41.85
N CYS A 199 -0.48 20.95 41.91
CA CYS A 199 0.31 20.91 43.17
C CYS A 199 1.30 22.06 43.28
N ILE A 200 0.88 23.32 42.97
CA ILE A 200 1.63 24.53 43.31
C ILE A 200 0.64 25.55 43.91
#